data_10b9b5401b5a0b5af71dcd431b9b345f
#
_entry.id   10b9b5401b5a0b5af71dcd431b9b345f
#
_cell.length_a   1.000
_cell.length_b   1.000
_cell.length_c   1.000
_cell.angle_alpha   90.00
_cell.angle_beta   90.00
_cell.angle_gamma   90.00
#
_symmetry.space_group_name_H-M   'P 1'
#
loop_
_entity.id
_entity.type
_entity.pdbx_description
1 polymer ?
#
loop_
_entity_poly.entity_id
_entity_poly.type
_entity_poly.pdbx_seq_one_letter_code
_entity_poly.pdbx_strand_id
1 'polypeptide(L)'
;MAYIPRLKQEYKDRVVSALKDEFGYKNVMQVPKLEKIVLSRGVGAAVSDKKLVDYAVDELSKVTGQKAVSTISKKDVASFKLRKGMPIGAKVTLRGEKMYEFLDRLITSSLPRVRDFSGIKATGFDGRGNYNLGITEQIIFPEIDIDKVNKISGLDVTFVTTASTDKEAKSLLAELGLPFKKN
;
A
#
# COMPACT_ATOMS: atom_id res chain seq x y z
N MET A 1 -26.47 0.01 -12.52
CA MET A 1 -25.25 0.74 -12.92
C MET A 1 -24.06 0.05 -12.23
N ALA A 2 -22.95 -0.19 -12.94
CA ALA A 2 -21.74 -0.74 -12.30
C ALA A 2 -21.16 0.34 -11.37
N TYR A 3 -20.79 -0.06 -10.17
CA TYR A 3 -20.14 0.81 -9.19
C TYR A 3 -18.75 1.26 -9.70
N ILE A 4 -18.48 2.55 -9.69
CA ILE A 4 -17.17 3.12 -10.08
C ILE A 4 -16.60 3.83 -8.86
N PRO A 5 -15.41 3.43 -8.38
CA PRO A 5 -14.75 4.09 -7.26
C PRO A 5 -14.49 5.58 -7.54
N ARG A 6 -14.70 6.44 -6.55
CA ARG A 6 -14.54 7.89 -6.64
C ARG A 6 -13.18 8.30 -7.21
N LEU A 7 -12.09 7.78 -6.67
CA LEU A 7 -10.74 8.12 -7.15
C LEU A 7 -10.45 7.63 -8.57
N LYS A 8 -11.11 6.56 -9.03
CA LYS A 8 -11.00 6.11 -10.43
C LYS A 8 -11.64 7.10 -11.38
N GLN A 9 -12.74 7.71 -10.97
CA GLN A 9 -13.41 8.76 -11.73
C GLN A 9 -12.60 10.06 -11.71
N GLU A 10 -12.15 10.51 -10.53
CA GLU A 10 -11.27 11.68 -10.39
C GLU A 10 -9.99 11.56 -11.22
N TYR A 11 -9.39 10.39 -11.28
CA TYR A 11 -8.22 10.16 -12.13
C TYR A 11 -8.52 10.50 -13.59
N LYS A 12 -9.67 10.06 -14.13
CA LYS A 12 -10.03 10.31 -15.52
C LYS A 12 -10.40 11.77 -15.79
N ASP A 13 -11.16 12.38 -14.87
CA ASP A 13 -11.77 13.69 -15.09
C ASP A 13 -10.79 14.85 -14.81
N ARG A 14 -9.91 14.69 -13.82
CA ARG A 14 -9.04 15.76 -13.34
C ARG A 14 -7.53 15.43 -13.44
N VAL A 15 -7.11 14.28 -12.90
CA VAL A 15 -5.69 13.98 -12.74
C VAL A 15 -4.96 13.83 -14.06
N VAL A 16 -5.60 13.22 -15.06
CA VAL A 16 -5.02 13.05 -16.41
C VAL A 16 -4.73 14.39 -17.07
N SER A 17 -5.66 15.37 -17.00
CA SER A 17 -5.45 16.70 -17.56
C SER A 17 -4.35 17.47 -16.81
N ALA A 18 -4.39 17.46 -15.47
CA ALA A 18 -3.38 18.13 -14.64
C ALA A 18 -1.95 17.62 -14.93
N LEU A 19 -1.76 16.31 -14.97
CA LEU A 19 -0.44 15.72 -15.26
C LEU A 19 0.01 15.97 -16.71
N LYS A 20 -0.94 15.99 -17.67
CA LYS A 20 -0.60 16.31 -19.06
C LYS A 20 -0.08 17.74 -19.19
N ASP A 21 -0.70 18.68 -18.50
CA ASP A 21 -0.30 20.09 -18.52
C ASP A 21 1.02 20.32 -17.77
N GLU A 22 1.24 19.64 -16.63
CA GLU A 22 2.45 19.75 -15.83
C GLU A 22 3.69 19.18 -16.53
N PHE A 23 3.58 18.00 -17.17
CA PHE A 23 4.72 17.31 -17.80
C PHE A 23 4.75 17.42 -19.34
N GLY A 24 3.77 18.05 -19.98
CA GLY A 24 3.73 18.28 -21.41
C GLY A 24 3.60 17.02 -22.26
N TYR A 25 2.87 16.00 -21.77
CA TYR A 25 2.68 14.76 -22.54
C TYR A 25 1.91 14.98 -23.84
N LYS A 26 2.46 14.47 -24.95
CA LYS A 26 1.82 14.57 -26.28
C LYS A 26 0.61 13.65 -26.40
N ASN A 27 0.64 12.49 -25.77
CA ASN A 27 -0.42 11.48 -25.83
C ASN A 27 -0.96 11.18 -24.41
N VAL A 28 -2.27 11.06 -24.27
CA VAL A 28 -2.94 10.68 -23.04
C VAL A 28 -2.46 9.32 -22.51
N MET A 29 -2.06 8.41 -23.39
CA MET A 29 -1.53 7.09 -23.00
C MET A 29 -0.14 7.14 -22.34
N GLN A 30 0.57 8.27 -22.40
CA GLN A 30 1.85 8.48 -21.72
C GLN A 30 1.68 8.92 -20.28
N VAL A 31 0.47 9.40 -19.91
CA VAL A 31 0.18 9.87 -18.57
C VAL A 31 0.32 8.71 -17.58
N PRO A 32 1.10 8.89 -16.50
CA PRO A 32 1.30 7.85 -15.50
C PRO A 32 -0.02 7.49 -14.81
N LYS A 33 -0.17 6.20 -14.51
CA LYS A 33 -1.32 5.65 -13.79
C LYS A 33 -0.89 4.70 -12.69
N LEU A 34 -1.74 4.54 -11.70
CA LEU A 34 -1.55 3.52 -10.66
C LEU A 34 -1.84 2.14 -11.26
N GLU A 35 -0.88 1.21 -11.17
CA GLU A 35 -1.01 -0.14 -11.72
C GLU A 35 -1.52 -1.14 -10.68
N LYS A 36 -0.94 -1.11 -9.48
CA LYS A 36 -1.31 -1.96 -8.35
C LYS A 36 -0.86 -1.34 -7.03
N ILE A 37 -1.53 -1.75 -5.95
CA ILE A 37 -1.08 -1.52 -4.57
C ILE A 37 -0.78 -2.88 -3.95
N VAL A 38 0.38 -2.99 -3.34
CA VAL A 38 0.83 -4.20 -2.66
C VAL A 38 0.93 -3.90 -1.17
N LEU A 39 0.17 -4.63 -0.36
CA LEU A 39 0.35 -4.62 1.09
C LEU A 39 1.18 -5.83 1.48
N SER A 40 2.19 -5.62 2.31
CA SER A 40 3.02 -6.68 2.85
C SER A 40 3.28 -6.50 4.33
N ARG A 41 3.35 -7.60 5.05
CA ARG A 41 3.67 -7.63 6.48
C ARG A 41 4.64 -8.76 6.77
N GLY A 42 5.81 -8.40 7.27
CA GLY A 42 6.78 -9.36 7.79
C GLY A 42 6.45 -9.76 9.22
N VAL A 43 6.48 -11.06 9.50
CA VAL A 43 6.22 -11.62 10.83
C VAL A 43 7.45 -12.40 11.27
N GLY A 44 8.48 -11.72 11.79
CA GLY A 44 9.72 -12.37 12.22
C GLY A 44 9.53 -13.37 13.38
N ALA A 45 8.57 -13.13 14.26
CA ALA A 45 8.21 -14.04 15.35
C ALA A 45 7.56 -15.35 14.88
N ALA A 46 7.18 -15.46 13.61
CA ALA A 46 6.63 -16.68 13.02
C ALA A 46 7.58 -17.89 13.04
N VAL A 47 8.88 -17.65 13.20
CA VAL A 47 9.87 -18.71 13.41
C VAL A 47 9.56 -19.50 14.68
N SER A 48 9.07 -18.84 15.72
CA SER A 48 8.69 -19.47 17.00
C SER A 48 7.22 -19.90 17.01
N ASP A 49 6.33 -19.09 16.44
CA ASP A 49 4.89 -19.37 16.40
C ASP A 49 4.30 -19.09 15.01
N LYS A 50 4.00 -20.16 14.27
CA LYS A 50 3.43 -20.09 12.91
C LYS A 50 2.03 -19.47 12.88
N LYS A 51 1.24 -19.55 13.96
CA LYS A 51 -0.12 -18.99 14.03
C LYS A 51 -0.14 -17.47 13.85
N LEU A 52 0.98 -16.80 14.16
CA LEU A 52 1.10 -15.36 13.96
C LEU A 52 0.98 -14.94 12.49
N VAL A 53 1.36 -15.82 11.56
CA VAL A 53 1.17 -15.56 10.12
C VAL A 53 -0.30 -15.66 9.73
N ASP A 54 -1.03 -16.62 10.31
CA ASP A 54 -2.46 -16.78 10.03
C ASP A 54 -3.25 -15.53 10.50
N TYR A 55 -2.92 -14.98 11.67
CA TYR A 55 -3.48 -13.71 12.13
C TYR A 55 -3.14 -12.55 11.18
N ALA A 56 -1.90 -12.48 10.70
CA ALA A 56 -1.50 -11.45 9.74
C ALA A 56 -2.26 -11.56 8.40
N VAL A 57 -2.51 -12.78 7.93
CA VAL A 57 -3.32 -13.06 6.73
C VAL A 57 -4.76 -12.62 6.94
N ASP A 58 -5.35 -12.93 8.09
CA ASP A 58 -6.74 -12.53 8.41
C ASP A 58 -6.89 -11.01 8.52
N GLU A 59 -5.97 -10.34 9.22
CA GLU A 59 -5.98 -8.88 9.34
C GLU A 59 -5.85 -8.19 7.98
N LEU A 60 -4.85 -8.58 7.16
CA LEU A 60 -4.70 -8.03 5.81
C LEU A 60 -5.91 -8.31 4.93
N SER A 61 -6.54 -9.48 5.07
CA SER A 61 -7.75 -9.83 4.32
C SER A 61 -8.93 -8.95 4.70
N LYS A 62 -9.09 -8.61 5.98
CA LYS A 62 -10.12 -7.68 6.48
C LYS A 62 -9.90 -6.27 5.95
N VAL A 63 -8.69 -5.74 6.07
CA VAL A 63 -8.31 -4.40 5.61
C VAL A 63 -8.54 -4.21 4.11
N THR A 64 -8.21 -5.22 3.32
CA THR A 64 -8.23 -5.10 1.85
C THR A 64 -9.51 -5.61 1.20
N GLY A 65 -10.33 -6.37 1.91
CA GLY A 65 -11.49 -7.07 1.33
C GLY A 65 -11.10 -8.12 0.28
N GLN A 66 -9.82 -8.56 0.28
CA GLN A 66 -9.30 -9.60 -0.59
C GLN A 66 -8.45 -10.57 0.23
N LYS A 67 -8.61 -11.89 0.01
CA LYS A 67 -7.83 -12.90 0.72
C LYS A 67 -6.33 -12.68 0.51
N ALA A 68 -5.62 -12.46 1.61
CA ALA A 68 -4.16 -12.36 1.62
C ALA A 68 -3.51 -13.74 1.51
N VAL A 69 -2.26 -13.76 1.08
CA VAL A 69 -1.47 -14.99 0.90
C VAL A 69 -0.29 -14.97 1.86
N SER A 70 -0.01 -16.08 2.53
CA SER A 70 1.20 -16.23 3.33
C SER A 70 2.43 -16.26 2.42
N THR A 71 3.49 -15.57 2.85
CA THR A 71 4.78 -15.57 2.16
C THR A 71 5.73 -16.52 2.85
N ILE A 72 6.40 -17.36 2.05
CA ILE A 72 7.30 -18.41 2.52
C ILE A 72 8.76 -18.04 2.26
N SER A 73 9.65 -18.51 3.12
CA SER A 73 11.10 -18.36 2.94
C SER A 73 11.59 -19.15 1.74
N LYS A 74 12.42 -18.53 0.90
CA LYS A 74 13.05 -19.15 -0.27
C LYS A 74 14.40 -19.80 0.07
N LYS A 75 15.06 -19.38 1.14
CA LYS A 75 16.40 -19.82 1.54
C LYS A 75 16.43 -20.22 3.00
N ASP A 76 17.38 -21.07 3.36
CA ASP A 76 17.74 -21.38 4.73
C ASP A 76 18.68 -20.30 5.27
N VAL A 77 18.39 -19.79 6.46
CA VAL A 77 19.23 -18.79 7.15
C VAL A 77 19.40 -19.21 8.61
N ALA A 78 20.55 -19.79 8.93
CA ALA A 78 20.84 -20.38 10.25
C ALA A 78 20.79 -19.34 11.37
N SER A 79 21.30 -18.12 11.15
CA SER A 79 21.30 -17.03 12.13
C SER A 79 19.89 -16.62 12.59
N PHE A 80 18.90 -16.75 11.73
CA PHE A 80 17.50 -16.48 12.05
C PHE A 80 16.68 -17.73 12.38
N LYS A 81 17.31 -18.91 12.48
CA LYS A 81 16.63 -20.20 12.66
C LYS A 81 15.55 -20.47 11.61
N LEU A 82 15.76 -19.95 10.40
CA LEU A 82 14.81 -19.97 9.29
C LEU A 82 15.15 -21.10 8.33
N ARG A 83 14.14 -21.89 7.93
CA ARG A 83 14.27 -22.92 6.91
C ARG A 83 13.42 -22.59 5.69
N LYS A 84 13.85 -23.05 4.53
CA LYS A 84 13.09 -22.96 3.28
C LYS A 84 11.68 -23.56 3.46
N GLY A 85 10.67 -22.86 2.96
CA GLY A 85 9.26 -23.27 3.07
C GLY A 85 8.56 -22.80 4.35
N MET A 86 9.26 -22.20 5.32
CA MET A 86 8.61 -21.65 6.50
C MET A 86 7.81 -20.38 6.16
N PRO A 87 6.55 -20.24 6.64
CA PRO A 87 5.78 -19.01 6.48
C PRO A 87 6.37 -17.92 7.38
N ILE A 88 6.64 -16.73 6.82
CA ILE A 88 7.31 -15.61 7.52
C ILE A 88 6.60 -14.27 7.35
N GLY A 89 5.49 -14.23 6.65
CA GLY A 89 4.73 -13.00 6.46
C GLY A 89 3.47 -13.22 5.66
N ALA A 90 2.78 -12.13 5.39
CA ALA A 90 1.56 -12.11 4.59
C ALA A 90 1.65 -11.00 3.53
N LYS A 91 0.98 -11.19 2.40
CA LYS A 91 0.98 -10.26 1.27
C LYS A 91 -0.38 -10.27 0.57
N VAL A 92 -0.79 -9.11 0.09
CA VAL A 92 -1.94 -8.98 -0.82
C VAL A 92 -1.62 -7.97 -1.91
N THR A 93 -2.14 -8.22 -3.11
CA THR A 93 -1.97 -7.31 -4.26
C THR A 93 -3.33 -6.88 -4.75
N LEU A 94 -3.59 -5.58 -4.71
CA LEU A 94 -4.83 -4.96 -5.16
C LEU A 94 -4.65 -4.35 -6.55
N ARG A 95 -5.65 -4.54 -7.41
CA ARG A 95 -5.72 -4.00 -8.77
C ARG A 95 -7.13 -3.48 -9.07
N GLY A 96 -7.24 -2.64 -10.10
CA GLY A 96 -8.52 -2.17 -10.60
C GLY A 96 -9.34 -1.42 -9.56
N GLU A 97 -10.60 -1.79 -9.38
CA GLU A 97 -11.54 -1.07 -8.50
C GLU A 97 -11.16 -1.19 -7.03
N LYS A 98 -10.81 -2.38 -6.56
CA LYS A 98 -10.37 -2.60 -5.17
C LYS A 98 -9.14 -1.78 -4.78
N MET A 99 -8.27 -1.51 -5.74
CA MET A 99 -7.08 -0.67 -5.54
C MET A 99 -7.47 0.79 -5.25
N TYR A 100 -8.36 1.37 -6.04
CA TYR A 100 -8.83 2.74 -5.82
C TYR A 100 -9.68 2.88 -4.56
N GLU A 101 -10.50 1.88 -4.26
CA GLU A 101 -11.25 1.78 -3.02
C GLU A 101 -10.34 1.79 -1.78
N PHE A 102 -9.34 0.93 -1.79
CA PHE A 102 -8.36 0.89 -0.70
C PHE A 102 -7.61 2.22 -0.57
N LEU A 103 -7.18 2.81 -1.68
CA LEU A 103 -6.50 4.11 -1.69
C LEU A 103 -7.37 5.20 -1.06
N ASP A 104 -8.64 5.27 -1.44
CA ASP A 104 -9.59 6.25 -0.89
C ASP A 104 -9.74 6.10 0.63
N ARG A 105 -9.97 4.87 1.12
CA ARG A 105 -10.05 4.60 2.57
C ARG A 105 -8.76 4.88 3.31
N LEU A 106 -7.61 4.58 2.70
CA LEU A 106 -6.31 4.88 3.29
C LEU A 106 -6.15 6.39 3.51
N ILE A 107 -6.48 7.21 2.51
CA ILE A 107 -6.33 8.66 2.57
C ILE A 107 -7.35 9.31 3.52
N THR A 108 -8.62 8.93 3.40
CA THR A 108 -9.71 9.61 4.11
C THR A 108 -9.91 9.13 5.54
N SER A 109 -9.64 7.85 5.82
CA SER A 109 -9.98 7.23 7.09
C SER A 109 -8.75 6.78 7.89
N SER A 110 -7.76 6.13 7.25
CA SER A 110 -6.66 5.49 7.97
C SER A 110 -5.52 6.45 8.29
N LEU A 111 -5.04 7.24 7.33
CA LEU A 111 -3.93 8.17 7.54
C LEU A 111 -4.22 9.24 8.62
N PRO A 112 -5.42 9.84 8.72
CA PRO A 112 -5.72 10.78 9.78
C PRO A 112 -5.69 10.18 11.20
N ARG A 113 -5.79 8.86 11.33
CA ARG A 113 -5.72 8.14 12.61
C ARG A 113 -4.29 7.83 13.06
N VAL A 114 -3.30 8.06 12.20
CA VAL A 114 -1.89 7.91 12.59
C VAL A 114 -1.55 8.93 13.66
N ARG A 115 -0.95 8.47 14.76
CA ARG A 115 -0.52 9.35 15.85
C ARG A 115 0.50 10.36 15.34
N ASP A 116 0.31 11.63 15.69
CA ASP A 116 1.18 12.76 15.30
C ASP A 116 1.43 12.84 13.78
N PHE A 117 0.37 12.59 12.99
CA PHE A 117 0.47 12.61 11.53
C PHE A 117 0.80 14.02 11.03
N SER A 118 1.97 14.16 10.42
CA SER A 118 2.46 15.42 9.83
C SER A 118 2.65 15.38 8.32
N GLY A 119 2.07 14.35 7.67
CA GLY A 119 2.24 14.07 6.24
C GLY A 119 3.24 12.96 5.95
N ILE A 120 3.20 12.45 4.73
CA ILE A 120 4.00 11.33 4.25
C ILE A 120 5.35 11.84 3.73
N LYS A 121 6.44 11.15 4.07
CA LYS A 121 7.79 11.51 3.62
C LYS A 121 7.95 11.23 2.11
N ALA A 122 8.52 12.18 1.37
CA ALA A 122 8.81 12.01 -0.05
C ALA A 122 10.05 11.13 -0.35
N THR A 123 10.67 10.54 0.67
CA THR A 123 11.90 9.71 0.53
C THR A 123 11.62 8.23 0.26
N GLY A 124 10.35 7.82 0.17
CA GLY A 124 9.98 6.42 -0.05
C GLY A 124 9.93 5.98 -1.51
N PHE A 125 10.42 6.78 -2.46
CA PHE A 125 10.48 6.43 -3.87
C PHE A 125 11.72 5.57 -4.17
N ASP A 126 11.60 4.66 -5.15
CA ASP A 126 12.63 3.68 -5.53
C ASP A 126 13.53 4.13 -6.70
N GLY A 127 13.37 5.33 -7.22
CA GLY A 127 14.07 5.85 -8.42
C GLY A 127 13.42 5.44 -9.75
N ARG A 128 12.35 4.66 -9.71
CA ARG A 128 11.62 4.13 -10.88
C ARG A 128 10.12 4.43 -10.87
N GLY A 129 9.73 5.43 -10.08
CA GLY A 129 8.34 5.86 -9.99
C GLY A 129 7.45 4.99 -9.12
N ASN A 130 7.97 4.10 -8.27
CA ASN A 130 7.19 3.41 -7.27
C ASN A 130 7.43 4.04 -5.90
N TYR A 131 6.41 3.99 -5.04
CA TYR A 131 6.46 4.58 -3.71
C TYR A 131 6.13 3.54 -2.64
N ASN A 132 6.92 3.51 -1.58
CA ASN A 132 6.71 2.64 -0.42
C ASN A 132 6.39 3.46 0.83
N LEU A 133 5.26 3.15 1.46
CA LEU A 133 4.78 3.74 2.69
C LEU A 133 4.84 2.71 3.81
N GLY A 134 5.71 2.93 4.80
CA GLY A 134 5.71 2.14 6.04
C GLY A 134 4.67 2.68 7.03
N ILE A 135 3.81 1.81 7.49
CA ILE A 135 2.81 2.07 8.55
C ILE A 135 3.28 1.32 9.79
N THR A 136 3.47 2.04 10.89
CA THR A 136 4.00 1.47 12.14
C THR A 136 2.98 0.63 12.91
N GLU A 137 1.70 0.99 12.81
CA GLU A 137 0.63 0.37 13.59
C GLU A 137 -0.56 0.02 12.70
N GLN A 138 -0.96 -1.26 12.69
CA GLN A 138 -2.13 -1.71 11.91
C GLN A 138 -3.46 -1.22 12.45
N ILE A 139 -3.52 -0.77 13.70
CA ILE A 139 -4.75 -0.29 14.36
C ILE A 139 -5.33 1.00 13.76
N ILE A 140 -4.60 1.66 12.88
CA ILE A 140 -5.12 2.81 12.14
C ILE A 140 -6.26 2.44 11.18
N PHE A 141 -6.35 1.17 10.78
CA PHE A 141 -7.40 0.68 9.90
C PHE A 141 -8.67 0.40 10.72
N PRO A 142 -9.81 1.04 10.38
CA PRO A 142 -11.07 0.84 11.12
C PRO A 142 -11.63 -0.57 11.03
N GLU A 143 -11.18 -1.36 10.05
CA GLU A 143 -11.58 -2.75 9.85
C GLU A 143 -10.95 -3.72 10.86
N ILE A 144 -9.92 -3.26 11.57
CA ILE A 144 -9.21 -4.05 12.58
C ILE A 144 -9.84 -3.78 13.95
N ASP A 145 -10.31 -4.85 14.57
CA ASP A 145 -10.83 -4.85 15.94
C ASP A 145 -9.65 -4.89 16.92
N ILE A 146 -9.47 -3.83 17.69
CA ILE A 146 -8.34 -3.66 18.63
C ILE A 146 -8.31 -4.76 19.68
N ASP A 147 -9.47 -5.21 20.14
CA ASP A 147 -9.58 -6.24 21.18
C ASP A 147 -9.10 -7.62 20.71
N LYS A 148 -9.06 -7.84 19.38
CA LYS A 148 -8.61 -9.11 18.77
C LYS A 148 -7.17 -9.07 18.29
N VAL A 149 -6.48 -7.93 18.43
CA VAL A 149 -5.09 -7.79 18.03
C VAL A 149 -4.16 -8.40 19.06
N ASN A 150 -3.47 -9.49 18.70
CA ASN A 150 -2.49 -10.13 19.59
C ASN A 150 -1.22 -9.28 19.80
N LYS A 151 -0.80 -8.57 18.77
CA LYS A 151 0.40 -7.74 18.80
C LYS A 151 0.28 -6.58 17.82
N ILE A 152 0.58 -5.37 18.30
CA ILE A 152 0.71 -4.20 17.43
C ILE A 152 1.96 -4.41 16.56
N SER A 153 1.79 -4.27 15.25
CA SER A 153 2.87 -4.41 14.28
C SER A 153 2.57 -3.60 13.03
N GLY A 154 3.64 -3.20 12.36
CA GLY A 154 3.55 -2.44 11.13
C GLY A 154 3.26 -3.29 9.90
N LEU A 155 3.02 -2.58 8.82
CA LEU A 155 2.88 -3.13 7.46
C LEU A 155 3.40 -2.11 6.44
N ASP A 156 3.81 -2.60 5.29
CA ASP A 156 4.25 -1.79 4.17
C ASP A 156 3.19 -1.75 3.09
N VAL A 157 2.93 -0.54 2.58
CA VAL A 157 2.03 -0.29 1.44
C VAL A 157 2.87 0.23 0.28
N THR A 158 3.01 -0.56 -0.76
CA THR A 158 3.78 -0.22 -1.95
C THR A 158 2.83 0.16 -3.09
N PHE A 159 2.97 1.38 -3.59
CA PHE A 159 2.25 1.91 -4.74
C PHE A 159 3.12 1.71 -5.99
N VAL A 160 2.66 0.87 -6.90
CA VAL A 160 3.34 0.62 -8.17
C VAL A 160 2.64 1.42 -9.25
N THR A 161 3.40 2.28 -9.91
CA THR A 161 2.89 3.17 -10.97
C THR A 161 3.54 2.85 -12.31
N THR A 162 3.03 3.42 -13.38
CA THR A 162 3.63 3.38 -14.71
C THR A 162 4.52 4.59 -15.00
N ALA A 163 4.76 5.44 -14.00
CA ALA A 163 5.65 6.60 -14.13
C ALA A 163 7.09 6.16 -14.41
N SER A 164 7.80 6.92 -15.24
CA SER A 164 9.21 6.67 -15.53
C SER A 164 10.13 7.30 -14.50
N THR A 165 9.69 8.35 -13.83
CA THR A 165 10.45 9.12 -12.84
C THR A 165 9.70 9.28 -11.53
N ASP A 166 10.45 9.46 -10.45
CA ASP A 166 9.86 9.69 -9.11
C ASP A 166 9.08 11.02 -9.04
N LYS A 167 9.46 12.02 -9.85
CA LYS A 167 8.74 13.29 -9.92
C LYS A 167 7.33 13.10 -10.46
N GLU A 168 7.20 12.38 -11.57
CA GLU A 168 5.91 12.06 -12.18
C GLU A 168 5.03 11.24 -11.21
N ALA A 169 5.63 10.23 -10.54
CA ALA A 169 4.91 9.41 -9.57
C ALA A 169 4.45 10.24 -8.35
N LYS A 170 5.28 11.15 -7.86
CA LYS A 170 4.94 12.05 -6.74
C LYS A 170 3.77 12.94 -7.13
N SER A 171 3.79 13.57 -8.30
CA SER A 171 2.69 14.40 -8.78
C SER A 171 1.41 13.58 -8.96
N LEU A 172 1.49 12.38 -9.55
CA LEU A 172 0.36 11.46 -9.66
C LEU A 172 -0.28 11.14 -8.30
N LEU A 173 0.54 10.75 -7.32
CA LEU A 173 0.04 10.36 -6.00
C LEU A 173 -0.49 11.57 -5.21
N ALA A 174 0.13 12.75 -5.36
CA ALA A 174 -0.34 14.00 -4.78
C ALA A 174 -1.69 14.42 -5.36
N GLU A 175 -1.88 14.33 -6.67
CA GLU A 175 -3.14 14.61 -7.36
C GLU A 175 -4.24 13.62 -6.97
N LEU A 176 -3.91 12.36 -6.66
CA LEU A 176 -4.85 11.39 -6.09
C LEU A 176 -5.16 11.65 -4.60
N GLY A 177 -4.53 12.66 -3.98
CA GLY A 177 -4.83 13.11 -2.62
C GLY A 177 -3.91 12.55 -1.54
N LEU A 178 -2.79 11.89 -1.86
CA LEU A 178 -1.82 11.50 -0.83
C LEU A 178 -1.16 12.73 -0.20
N PRO A 179 -1.23 12.89 1.14
CA PRO A 179 -0.75 14.06 1.84
C PRO A 179 0.77 14.02 2.05
N PHE A 180 1.55 14.37 1.04
CA PHE A 180 2.99 14.52 1.19
C PHE A 180 3.35 15.71 2.08
N LYS A 181 4.37 15.54 2.92
CA LYS A 181 4.90 16.61 3.74
C LYS A 181 5.47 17.72 2.85
N LYS A 182 5.02 18.96 3.04
CA LYS A 182 5.63 20.13 2.41
C LYS A 182 6.99 20.34 3.08
N ASN A 183 8.03 20.35 2.28
CA ASN A 183 9.38 20.76 2.74
C ASN A 183 9.40 22.24 3.03
#